data_56d295312c79f9d64007a745c5f21ef8
#
_entry.id   56d295312c79f9d64007a745c5f21ef8
#
_cell.length_a   1.000
_cell.length_b   1.000
_cell.length_c   1.000
_cell.angle_alpha   90.00
_cell.angle_beta   90.00
_cell.angle_gamma   90.00
#
_symmetry.space_group_name_H-M   'P 1'
#
loop_
_entity.id
_entity.type
_entity.pdbx_description
1 polymer ?
#
loop_
_entity_poly.entity_id
_entity_poly.type
_entity_poly.pdbx_seq_one_letter_code
_entity_poly.pdbx_strand_id
1 'polypeptide(L)'
;MINLSDIQQARARFEGNVTETPLVWSQSFSRITGRDVHLKAECMQRAGSFKIRGALNALTRLNGEPVVAASAGNHAQGVALAASFTGSRCTVFMPEIAALPKIKATEDYGADVRLVGLSLADAVDAALDFARATDAHFVHPYDDPAIISGQGTLGLELLEQLPEVGTVVIPTGGGGLLAGTALALKSMRPSVRVIGVEIDSAAVYAESRKRGALVKDYPRGMPTIADGIAVSVPSELVWEIAEQTVDDILVVDDAQTTAALAYILDRSKMMVEAAGAVGVAALMEHLIPDAAPDPICIVLSGGNIDLMFLGKAVRHGLEESGRFARYTVLVPDQPGNLASVLQLIAGEGGNVLQVEHHREGFGIPFGEVEIEISVETKDTDHAARIRTTLEPYRH
;
A
#
# COMPACT_ATOMS: atom_id res chain seq x y z
N MET A 1 8.51 -16.80 -23.22
CA MET A 1 7.22 -16.41 -22.59
C MET A 1 7.09 -17.20 -21.30
N ILE A 2 6.77 -16.55 -20.18
CA ILE A 2 6.58 -17.19 -18.86
C ILE A 2 5.34 -18.08 -18.92
N ASN A 3 5.36 -19.22 -18.23
CA ASN A 3 4.24 -20.15 -18.18
C ASN A 3 4.05 -20.75 -16.76
N LEU A 4 3.00 -21.54 -16.57
CA LEU A 4 2.67 -22.16 -15.29
C LEU A 4 3.79 -23.03 -14.72
N SER A 5 4.55 -23.75 -15.57
CA SER A 5 5.68 -24.57 -15.11
C SER A 5 6.80 -23.73 -14.49
N ASP A 6 7.05 -22.52 -15.00
CA ASP A 6 8.04 -21.60 -14.41
C ASP A 6 7.63 -21.16 -13.01
N ILE A 7 6.34 -20.93 -12.79
CA ILE A 7 5.78 -20.58 -11.48
C ILE A 7 5.85 -21.75 -10.50
N GLN A 8 5.52 -22.96 -10.95
CA GLN A 8 5.63 -24.17 -10.13
C GLN A 8 7.08 -24.47 -9.73
N GLN A 9 8.02 -24.29 -10.66
CA GLN A 9 9.45 -24.41 -10.36
C GLN A 9 9.92 -23.32 -9.39
N ALA A 10 9.42 -22.08 -9.51
CA ALA A 10 9.72 -21.01 -8.56
C ALA A 10 9.29 -21.40 -7.15
N ARG A 11 8.07 -21.96 -6.99
CA ARG A 11 7.57 -22.44 -5.70
C ARG A 11 8.46 -23.55 -5.11
N ALA A 12 8.90 -24.49 -5.93
CA ALA A 12 9.76 -25.60 -5.49
C ALA A 12 11.12 -25.10 -4.94
N ARG A 13 11.63 -23.94 -5.43
CA ARG A 13 12.90 -23.35 -4.97
C ARG A 13 12.81 -22.64 -3.61
N PHE A 14 11.62 -22.43 -3.07
CA PHE A 14 11.46 -21.67 -1.82
C PHE A 14 11.98 -22.40 -0.58
N GLU A 15 11.98 -23.71 -0.56
CA GLU A 15 12.56 -24.55 0.50
C GLU A 15 12.17 -24.11 1.94
N GLY A 16 10.95 -23.59 2.12
CA GLY A 16 10.47 -23.05 3.40
C GLY A 16 10.95 -21.61 3.73
N ASN A 17 11.68 -20.95 2.84
CA ASN A 17 12.13 -19.56 3.02
C ASN A 17 11.07 -18.51 2.68
N VAL A 18 9.96 -18.91 2.10
CA VAL A 18 8.76 -18.07 1.88
C VAL A 18 7.66 -18.60 2.80
N THR A 19 7.01 -17.68 3.49
CA THR A 19 5.89 -18.05 4.39
C THR A 19 4.62 -18.25 3.56
N GLU A 20 3.89 -19.31 3.85
CA GLU A 20 2.51 -19.40 3.41
C GLU A 20 1.67 -18.44 4.26
N THR A 21 1.27 -17.32 3.64
CA THR A 21 0.62 -16.23 4.37
C THR A 21 -0.84 -16.54 4.65
N PRO A 22 -1.40 -16.02 5.77
CA PRO A 22 -2.80 -16.26 6.09
C PRO A 22 -3.75 -15.76 5.01
N LEU A 23 -4.81 -16.55 4.79
CA LEU A 23 -6.03 -16.12 4.11
C LEU A 23 -7.12 -15.98 5.16
N VAL A 24 -7.66 -14.78 5.34
CA VAL A 24 -8.58 -14.46 6.42
C VAL A 24 -9.92 -14.02 5.86
N TRP A 25 -10.99 -14.75 6.20
CA TRP A 25 -12.35 -14.28 5.94
C TRP A 25 -12.65 -13.01 6.75
N SER A 26 -13.19 -11.98 6.12
CA SER A 26 -13.45 -10.70 6.76
C SER A 26 -14.93 -10.45 6.97
N GLN A 27 -15.44 -10.75 8.16
CA GLN A 27 -16.81 -10.45 8.53
C GLN A 27 -17.18 -8.96 8.33
N SER A 28 -16.25 -8.06 8.65
CA SER A 28 -16.50 -6.61 8.55
C SER A 28 -16.70 -6.16 7.11
N PHE A 29 -15.80 -6.57 6.21
CA PHE A 29 -15.93 -6.23 4.78
C PHE A 29 -17.10 -6.96 4.14
N SER A 30 -17.32 -8.22 4.47
CA SER A 30 -18.46 -8.98 3.95
C SER A 30 -19.79 -8.32 4.34
N ARG A 31 -19.91 -7.82 5.58
CA ARG A 31 -21.12 -7.17 6.06
C ARG A 31 -21.40 -5.82 5.36
N ILE A 32 -20.39 -4.97 5.17
CA ILE A 32 -20.60 -3.64 4.57
C ILE A 32 -20.82 -3.70 3.06
N THR A 33 -20.34 -4.74 2.38
CA THR A 33 -20.46 -4.88 0.92
C THR A 33 -21.53 -5.87 0.49
N GLY A 34 -21.99 -6.71 1.40
CA GLY A 34 -22.90 -7.83 1.08
C GLY A 34 -22.24 -8.94 0.27
N ARG A 35 -20.89 -8.96 0.16
CA ARG A 35 -20.09 -9.90 -0.65
C ARG A 35 -19.32 -10.85 0.29
N ASP A 36 -18.92 -12.01 -0.20
CA ASP A 36 -18.02 -12.91 0.55
C ASP A 36 -16.55 -12.50 0.34
N VAL A 37 -15.96 -11.83 1.35
CA VAL A 37 -14.65 -11.16 1.25
C VAL A 37 -13.58 -11.83 2.10
N HIS A 38 -12.47 -12.18 1.47
CA HIS A 38 -11.26 -12.74 2.07
C HIS A 38 -10.06 -11.81 1.84
N LEU A 39 -9.15 -11.77 2.81
CA LEU A 39 -7.92 -10.98 2.75
C LEU A 39 -6.72 -11.91 2.71
N LYS A 40 -5.90 -11.83 1.67
CA LYS A 40 -4.62 -12.52 1.55
C LYS A 40 -3.50 -11.66 2.12
N ALA A 41 -2.97 -12.04 3.28
CA ALA A 41 -2.13 -11.19 4.11
C ALA A 41 -0.63 -11.26 3.74
N GLU A 42 -0.24 -10.83 2.53
CA GLU A 42 1.17 -10.68 2.14
C GLU A 42 1.92 -9.60 2.94
N CYS A 43 1.21 -8.75 3.67
CA CYS A 43 1.78 -7.87 4.70
C CYS A 43 2.43 -8.63 5.86
N MET A 44 2.09 -9.91 6.06
CA MET A 44 2.70 -10.80 7.06
C MET A 44 3.80 -11.70 6.47
N GLN A 45 4.17 -11.50 5.22
CA GLN A 45 5.26 -12.23 4.57
C GLN A 45 6.62 -11.84 5.17
N ARG A 46 7.63 -12.69 5.04
CA ARG A 46 9.02 -12.34 5.36
C ARG A 46 9.42 -11.06 4.62
N ALA A 47 10.20 -10.21 5.22
CA ALA A 47 10.49 -8.85 4.78
C ALA A 47 9.24 -7.94 4.67
N GLY A 48 8.10 -8.32 5.27
CA GLY A 48 6.88 -7.51 5.34
C GLY A 48 6.15 -7.30 4.02
N SER A 49 6.46 -8.05 2.95
CA SER A 49 5.78 -7.94 1.66
C SER A 49 6.01 -9.14 0.75
N PHE A 50 5.18 -9.29 -0.28
CA PHE A 50 5.28 -10.31 -1.31
C PHE A 50 6.62 -10.36 -2.05
N LYS A 51 7.41 -9.29 -2.00
CA LYS A 51 8.63 -9.11 -2.82
C LYS A 51 9.67 -10.23 -2.64
N ILE A 52 9.72 -10.86 -1.48
CA ILE A 52 10.62 -12.00 -1.23
C ILE A 52 10.36 -13.18 -2.19
N ARG A 53 9.12 -13.40 -2.66
CA ARG A 53 8.76 -14.49 -3.57
C ARG A 53 9.54 -14.40 -4.88
N GLY A 54 9.49 -13.23 -5.53
CA GLY A 54 10.23 -12.98 -6.77
C GLY A 54 11.74 -12.90 -6.55
N ALA A 55 12.16 -12.18 -5.52
CA ALA A 55 13.57 -12.02 -5.21
C ALA A 55 14.25 -13.37 -4.94
N LEU A 56 13.66 -14.22 -4.11
CA LEU A 56 14.23 -15.54 -3.81
C LEU A 56 14.31 -16.43 -5.06
N ASN A 57 13.24 -16.46 -5.89
CA ASN A 57 13.27 -17.22 -7.14
C ASN A 57 14.36 -16.72 -8.10
N ALA A 58 14.55 -15.41 -8.21
CA ALA A 58 15.60 -14.84 -9.05
C ALA A 58 17.00 -15.21 -8.51
N LEU A 59 17.28 -14.99 -7.23
CA LEU A 59 18.60 -15.19 -6.65
C LEU A 59 19.00 -16.66 -6.53
N THR A 60 18.06 -17.56 -6.27
CA THR A 60 18.35 -19.01 -6.25
C THR A 60 18.90 -19.51 -7.60
N ARG A 61 18.53 -18.85 -8.72
CA ARG A 61 19.02 -19.20 -10.05
C ARG A 61 20.43 -18.70 -10.34
N LEU A 62 20.92 -17.75 -9.53
CA LEU A 62 22.25 -17.12 -9.69
C LEU A 62 23.35 -17.85 -8.90
N ASN A 63 23.01 -18.89 -8.13
CA ASN A 63 23.99 -19.74 -7.43
C ASN A 63 25.01 -18.97 -6.57
N GLY A 64 24.58 -17.92 -5.87
CA GLY A 64 25.43 -17.13 -4.98
C GLY A 64 26.22 -16.01 -5.67
N GLU A 65 25.99 -15.74 -6.94
CA GLU A 65 26.59 -14.59 -7.63
C GLU A 65 26.23 -13.27 -6.93
N PRO A 66 27.09 -12.23 -7.02
CA PRO A 66 26.78 -10.91 -6.48
C PRO A 66 25.54 -10.29 -7.15
N VAL A 67 24.71 -9.64 -6.35
CA VAL A 67 23.51 -8.98 -6.84
C VAL A 67 23.50 -7.50 -6.47
N VAL A 68 22.83 -6.70 -7.30
CA VAL A 68 22.59 -5.29 -7.04
C VAL A 68 21.12 -4.94 -7.33
N ALA A 69 20.55 -4.07 -6.51
CA ALA A 69 19.19 -3.55 -6.72
C ALA A 69 19.16 -2.03 -6.46
N ALA A 70 18.15 -1.38 -7.01
CA ALA A 70 17.84 0.02 -6.73
C ALA A 70 16.40 0.12 -6.22
N SER A 71 16.21 0.46 -4.94
CA SER A 71 14.89 0.64 -4.33
C SER A 71 15.04 1.16 -2.90
N ALA A 72 14.18 2.08 -2.50
CA ALA A 72 14.06 2.55 -1.12
C ALA A 72 12.89 1.90 -0.35
N GLY A 73 12.38 0.75 -0.81
CA GLY A 73 11.19 0.12 -0.22
C GLY A 73 11.25 -1.41 -0.19
N ASN A 74 10.09 -2.03 -0.41
CA ASN A 74 9.90 -3.49 -0.29
C ASN A 74 10.84 -4.33 -1.16
N HIS A 75 11.19 -3.85 -2.35
CA HIS A 75 12.09 -4.60 -3.24
C HIS A 75 13.50 -4.69 -2.66
N ALA A 76 14.02 -3.59 -2.10
CA ALA A 76 15.32 -3.58 -1.43
C ALA A 76 15.39 -4.64 -0.32
N GLN A 77 14.40 -4.63 0.58
CA GLN A 77 14.33 -5.58 1.69
C GLN A 77 14.14 -7.03 1.20
N GLY A 78 13.31 -7.23 0.18
CA GLY A 78 13.09 -8.55 -0.42
C GLY A 78 14.35 -9.13 -1.04
N VAL A 79 15.13 -8.31 -1.78
CA VAL A 79 16.41 -8.75 -2.39
C VAL A 79 17.47 -8.99 -1.32
N ALA A 80 17.60 -8.10 -0.32
CA ALA A 80 18.55 -8.26 0.78
C ALA A 80 18.28 -9.55 1.57
N LEU A 81 17.03 -9.83 1.93
CA LEU A 81 16.63 -11.06 2.61
C LEU A 81 16.87 -12.30 1.72
N ALA A 82 16.53 -12.26 0.44
CA ALA A 82 16.80 -13.36 -0.49
C ALA A 82 18.30 -13.64 -0.61
N ALA A 83 19.12 -12.59 -0.66
CA ALA A 83 20.58 -12.70 -0.71
C ALA A 83 21.14 -13.38 0.55
N SER A 84 20.59 -13.10 1.75
CA SER A 84 20.99 -13.77 2.98
C SER A 84 20.72 -15.27 2.95
N PHE A 85 19.65 -15.72 2.27
CA PHE A 85 19.32 -17.15 2.12
C PHE A 85 20.18 -17.86 1.07
N THR A 86 20.56 -17.14 0.01
CA THR A 86 21.35 -17.73 -1.09
C THR A 86 22.87 -17.57 -0.92
N GLY A 87 23.31 -16.83 0.10
CA GLY A 87 24.73 -16.52 0.32
C GLY A 87 25.29 -15.52 -0.70
N SER A 88 24.44 -14.82 -1.47
CA SER A 88 24.86 -13.81 -2.43
C SER A 88 25.30 -12.52 -1.72
N ARG A 89 26.34 -11.86 -2.23
CA ARG A 89 26.65 -10.49 -1.81
C ARG A 89 25.62 -9.55 -2.42
N CYS A 90 24.97 -8.73 -1.60
CA CYS A 90 23.92 -7.81 -2.02
C CYS A 90 24.33 -6.36 -1.81
N THR A 91 24.29 -5.57 -2.88
CA THR A 91 24.42 -4.10 -2.81
C THR A 91 23.09 -3.47 -3.19
N VAL A 92 22.62 -2.50 -2.40
CA VAL A 92 21.35 -1.80 -2.67
C VAL A 92 21.62 -0.31 -2.76
N PHE A 93 21.25 0.28 -3.90
CA PHE A 93 21.30 1.71 -4.10
C PHE A 93 19.96 2.35 -3.72
N MET A 94 20.01 3.42 -2.91
CA MET A 94 18.86 4.21 -2.46
C MET A 94 19.12 5.70 -2.66
N PRO A 95 18.08 6.52 -2.89
CA PRO A 95 18.22 7.97 -2.81
C PRO A 95 18.69 8.43 -1.42
N GLU A 96 19.46 9.52 -1.35
CA GLU A 96 19.93 10.11 -0.09
C GLU A 96 18.78 10.52 0.85
N ILE A 97 17.60 10.80 0.27
CA ILE A 97 16.38 11.17 1.02
C ILE A 97 15.56 9.97 1.48
N ALA A 98 16.05 8.73 1.29
CA ALA A 98 15.35 7.53 1.73
C ALA A 98 15.13 7.53 3.26
N ALA A 99 13.97 7.04 3.70
CA ALA A 99 13.62 7.01 5.12
C ALA A 99 14.57 6.11 5.92
N LEU A 100 15.13 6.62 6.99
CA LEU A 100 16.09 5.91 7.86
C LEU A 100 15.62 4.51 8.27
N PRO A 101 14.35 4.27 8.67
CA PRO A 101 13.87 2.92 8.99
C PRO A 101 14.00 1.93 7.82
N LYS A 102 13.78 2.39 6.58
CA LYS A 102 13.87 1.55 5.37
C LYS A 102 15.34 1.20 5.04
N ILE A 103 16.27 2.16 5.22
CA ILE A 103 17.72 1.93 5.09
C ILE A 103 18.14 0.87 6.11
N LYS A 104 17.84 1.10 7.38
CA LYS A 104 18.21 0.21 8.48
C LYS A 104 17.67 -1.20 8.31
N ALA A 105 16.39 -1.34 7.93
CA ALA A 105 15.79 -2.65 7.69
C ALA A 105 16.49 -3.43 6.56
N THR A 106 16.99 -2.73 5.53
CA THR A 106 17.73 -3.36 4.43
C THR A 106 19.14 -3.79 4.85
N GLU A 107 19.83 -2.96 5.65
CA GLU A 107 21.15 -3.29 6.24
C GLU A 107 21.04 -4.46 7.22
N ASP A 108 19.99 -4.53 8.02
CA ASP A 108 19.76 -5.61 8.99
C ASP A 108 19.59 -6.99 8.32
N TYR A 109 19.19 -7.03 7.04
CA TYR A 109 19.23 -8.23 6.21
C TYR A 109 20.61 -8.53 5.60
N GLY A 110 21.62 -7.69 5.85
CA GLY A 110 23.00 -7.90 5.43
C GLY A 110 23.40 -7.29 4.09
N ALA A 111 22.59 -6.41 3.53
CA ALA A 111 22.96 -5.71 2.30
C ALA A 111 23.91 -4.53 2.55
N ASP A 112 24.82 -4.26 1.60
CA ASP A 112 25.62 -3.05 1.50
C ASP A 112 24.74 -1.94 0.90
N VAL A 113 24.22 -1.02 1.73
CA VAL A 113 23.36 0.07 1.27
C VAL A 113 24.21 1.27 0.87
N ARG A 114 24.00 1.78 -0.34
CA ARG A 114 24.68 2.95 -0.91
C ARG A 114 23.69 4.04 -1.22
N LEU A 115 23.85 5.18 -0.59
CA LEU A 115 23.02 6.36 -0.81
C LEU A 115 23.58 7.17 -1.96
N VAL A 116 22.74 7.51 -2.96
CA VAL A 116 23.16 8.24 -4.15
C VAL A 116 22.03 9.05 -4.75
N GLY A 117 22.31 10.32 -5.07
CA GLY A 117 21.36 11.23 -5.71
C GLY A 117 20.10 11.51 -4.88
N LEU A 118 19.14 12.21 -5.47
CA LEU A 118 17.91 12.62 -4.79
C LEU A 118 16.66 11.88 -5.29
N SER A 119 16.80 11.07 -6.34
CA SER A 119 15.68 10.35 -6.95
C SER A 119 15.95 8.85 -7.07
N LEU A 120 14.86 8.07 -7.20
CA LEU A 120 14.99 6.64 -7.51
C LEU A 120 15.68 6.42 -8.86
N ALA A 121 15.53 7.33 -9.82
CA ALA A 121 16.21 7.24 -11.12
C ALA A 121 17.72 7.32 -10.96
N ASP A 122 18.23 8.25 -10.13
CA ASP A 122 19.67 8.36 -9.84
C ASP A 122 20.20 7.06 -9.22
N ALA A 123 19.43 6.46 -8.30
CA ALA A 123 19.78 5.20 -7.68
C ALA A 123 19.80 4.02 -8.69
N VAL A 124 18.86 4.00 -9.63
CA VAL A 124 18.79 2.99 -10.71
C VAL A 124 20.02 3.12 -11.62
N ASP A 125 20.34 4.33 -12.08
CA ASP A 125 21.49 4.57 -12.95
C ASP A 125 22.81 4.14 -12.27
N ALA A 126 22.99 4.51 -10.99
CA ALA A 126 24.16 4.10 -10.21
C ALA A 126 24.24 2.58 -10.00
N ALA A 127 23.10 1.92 -9.78
CA ALA A 127 23.05 0.47 -9.64
C ALA A 127 23.42 -0.25 -10.95
N LEU A 128 22.94 0.26 -12.09
CA LEU A 128 23.26 -0.28 -13.41
C LEU A 128 24.75 -0.07 -13.76
N ASP A 129 25.31 1.10 -13.40
CA ASP A 129 26.75 1.36 -13.58
C ASP A 129 27.59 0.42 -12.70
N PHE A 130 27.18 0.22 -11.45
CA PHE A 130 27.82 -0.72 -10.54
C PHE A 130 27.74 -2.15 -11.06
N ALA A 131 26.58 -2.59 -11.56
CA ALA A 131 26.42 -3.91 -12.17
C ALA A 131 27.40 -4.14 -13.30
N ARG A 132 27.52 -3.17 -14.22
CA ARG A 132 28.48 -3.23 -15.35
C ARG A 132 29.93 -3.27 -14.90
N ALA A 133 30.28 -2.54 -13.84
CA ALA A 133 31.66 -2.45 -13.35
C ALA A 133 32.10 -3.66 -12.52
N THR A 134 31.20 -4.42 -11.93
CA THR A 134 31.50 -5.47 -10.95
C THR A 134 30.98 -6.85 -11.36
N ASP A 135 30.34 -6.97 -12.51
CA ASP A 135 29.67 -8.19 -12.99
C ASP A 135 28.59 -8.70 -12.01
N ALA A 136 28.02 -7.80 -11.20
CA ALA A 136 26.90 -8.11 -10.33
C ALA A 136 25.59 -8.13 -11.11
N HIS A 137 24.70 -9.09 -10.80
CA HIS A 137 23.41 -9.18 -11.46
C HIS A 137 22.46 -8.10 -10.95
N PHE A 138 21.92 -7.26 -11.85
CA PHE A 138 20.88 -6.28 -11.49
C PHE A 138 19.51 -6.96 -11.35
N VAL A 139 18.95 -6.91 -10.15
CA VAL A 139 17.64 -7.52 -9.84
C VAL A 139 16.54 -6.48 -10.04
N HIS A 140 15.83 -6.59 -11.17
CA HIS A 140 14.74 -5.65 -11.51
C HIS A 140 13.52 -5.86 -10.61
N PRO A 141 12.82 -4.81 -10.14
CA PRO A 141 11.72 -4.93 -9.17
C PRO A 141 10.45 -5.59 -9.70
N TYR A 142 10.24 -5.70 -11.03
CA TYR A 142 9.04 -6.27 -11.67
C TYR A 142 9.23 -6.74 -13.12
N ASP A 143 10.15 -6.15 -13.90
CA ASP A 143 10.36 -6.46 -15.32
C ASP A 143 11.47 -7.51 -15.50
N ASP A 144 11.21 -8.70 -14.96
CA ASP A 144 12.11 -9.85 -15.03
C ASP A 144 11.29 -11.15 -14.96
N PRO A 145 11.52 -12.11 -15.88
CA PRO A 145 10.78 -13.37 -15.89
C PRO A 145 10.86 -14.18 -14.60
N ALA A 146 12.02 -14.16 -13.92
CA ALA A 146 12.20 -14.88 -12.66
C ALA A 146 11.46 -14.19 -11.51
N ILE A 147 11.47 -12.85 -11.50
CA ILE A 147 10.68 -12.06 -10.53
C ILE A 147 9.19 -12.34 -10.72
N ILE A 148 8.66 -12.21 -11.94
CA ILE A 148 7.23 -12.43 -12.24
C ILE A 148 6.81 -13.87 -11.88
N SER A 149 7.61 -14.87 -12.26
CA SER A 149 7.31 -16.28 -11.92
C SER A 149 7.29 -16.52 -10.43
N GLY A 150 8.21 -15.91 -9.67
CA GLY A 150 8.22 -15.98 -8.22
C GLY A 150 6.98 -15.35 -7.58
N GLN A 151 6.55 -14.17 -8.07
CA GLN A 151 5.32 -13.53 -7.62
C GLN A 151 4.07 -14.36 -7.93
N GLY A 152 4.08 -15.07 -9.06
CA GLY A 152 2.99 -15.95 -9.48
C GLY A 152 2.69 -17.09 -8.51
N THR A 153 3.64 -17.47 -7.65
CA THR A 153 3.43 -18.51 -6.63
C THR A 153 2.31 -18.16 -5.64
N LEU A 154 1.98 -16.87 -5.49
CA LEU A 154 0.82 -16.41 -4.74
C LEU A 154 -0.49 -16.97 -5.30
N GLY A 155 -0.63 -17.03 -6.63
CA GLY A 155 -1.81 -17.59 -7.28
C GLY A 155 -2.00 -19.08 -7.02
N LEU A 156 -0.89 -19.86 -6.95
CA LEU A 156 -0.94 -21.28 -6.59
C LEU A 156 -1.41 -21.45 -5.13
N GLU A 157 -0.83 -20.69 -4.23
CA GLU A 157 -1.17 -20.72 -2.80
C GLU A 157 -2.62 -20.29 -2.55
N LEU A 158 -3.12 -19.27 -3.27
CA LEU A 158 -4.50 -18.84 -3.20
C LEU A 158 -5.49 -19.93 -3.60
N LEU A 159 -5.25 -20.63 -4.70
CA LEU A 159 -6.13 -21.70 -5.17
C LEU A 159 -6.16 -22.92 -4.22
N GLU A 160 -5.10 -23.14 -3.47
CA GLU A 160 -5.06 -24.18 -2.44
C GLU A 160 -5.83 -23.76 -1.19
N GLN A 161 -5.71 -22.50 -0.76
CA GLN A 161 -6.38 -21.97 0.44
C GLN A 161 -7.86 -21.62 0.21
N LEU A 162 -8.25 -21.22 -1.00
CA LEU A 162 -9.62 -20.87 -1.38
C LEU A 162 -9.94 -21.48 -2.75
N PRO A 163 -10.17 -22.79 -2.83
CA PRO A 163 -10.43 -23.46 -4.11
C PRO A 163 -11.62 -22.89 -4.89
N GLU A 164 -12.60 -22.32 -4.23
CA GLU A 164 -13.81 -21.72 -4.83
C GLU A 164 -13.68 -20.22 -5.16
N VAL A 165 -12.50 -19.60 -4.98
CA VAL A 165 -12.31 -18.16 -5.25
C VAL A 165 -12.89 -17.77 -6.62
N GLY A 166 -13.74 -16.74 -6.62
CA GLY A 166 -14.37 -16.22 -7.82
C GLY A 166 -13.62 -15.02 -8.41
N THR A 167 -13.15 -14.11 -7.50
CA THR A 167 -12.46 -12.88 -7.91
C THR A 167 -11.23 -12.65 -7.06
N VAL A 168 -10.12 -12.23 -7.68
CA VAL A 168 -8.88 -11.84 -6.97
C VAL A 168 -8.53 -10.40 -7.34
N VAL A 169 -8.37 -9.55 -6.31
CA VAL A 169 -8.05 -8.13 -6.45
C VAL A 169 -6.62 -7.87 -6.00
N ILE A 170 -5.80 -7.28 -6.87
CA ILE A 170 -4.34 -7.24 -6.72
C ILE A 170 -3.83 -5.80 -6.86
N PRO A 171 -3.12 -5.24 -5.87
CA PRO A 171 -2.42 -3.96 -6.00
C PRO A 171 -1.43 -3.97 -7.16
N THR A 172 -1.45 -2.92 -7.96
CA THR A 172 -0.71 -2.86 -9.23
C THR A 172 0.14 -1.58 -9.30
N GLY A 173 1.46 -1.75 -9.28
CA GLY A 173 2.42 -0.71 -9.64
C GLY A 173 3.13 -1.13 -10.93
N GLY A 174 4.39 -1.61 -10.84
CA GLY A 174 5.10 -2.18 -12.00
C GLY A 174 4.49 -3.48 -12.55
N GLY A 175 3.45 -4.03 -11.90
CA GLY A 175 2.60 -5.09 -12.40
C GLY A 175 3.13 -6.52 -12.27
N GLY A 176 4.35 -6.74 -11.76
CA GLY A 176 4.93 -8.09 -11.67
C GLY A 176 4.11 -9.04 -10.78
N LEU A 177 3.53 -8.55 -9.67
CA LEU A 177 2.62 -9.33 -8.82
C LEU A 177 1.32 -9.68 -9.58
N LEU A 178 0.71 -8.67 -10.22
CA LEU A 178 -0.51 -8.84 -10.99
C LEU A 178 -0.32 -9.88 -12.09
N ALA A 179 0.69 -9.68 -12.96
CA ALA A 179 0.96 -10.56 -14.10
C ALA A 179 1.26 -12.00 -13.69
N GLY A 180 2.16 -12.19 -12.70
CA GLY A 180 2.52 -13.53 -12.23
C GLY A 180 1.33 -14.26 -11.60
N THR A 181 0.60 -13.58 -10.70
CA THR A 181 -0.58 -14.17 -10.03
C THR A 181 -1.71 -14.45 -11.01
N ALA A 182 -2.00 -13.52 -11.94
CA ALA A 182 -3.02 -13.71 -12.98
C ALA A 182 -2.69 -14.89 -13.89
N LEU A 183 -1.43 -15.01 -14.31
CA LEU A 183 -0.97 -16.14 -15.13
C LEU A 183 -1.20 -17.49 -14.42
N ALA A 184 -0.85 -17.59 -13.13
CA ALA A 184 -1.08 -18.81 -12.36
C ALA A 184 -2.57 -19.14 -12.25
N LEU A 185 -3.38 -18.15 -11.85
CA LEU A 185 -4.83 -18.31 -11.68
C LEU A 185 -5.50 -18.73 -12.98
N LYS A 186 -5.29 -17.99 -14.07
CA LYS A 186 -5.91 -18.27 -15.36
C LYS A 186 -5.45 -19.58 -15.98
N SER A 187 -4.21 -20.00 -15.75
CA SER A 187 -3.70 -21.28 -16.23
C SER A 187 -4.34 -22.49 -15.52
N MET A 188 -4.66 -22.36 -14.23
CA MET A 188 -5.24 -23.44 -13.44
C MET A 188 -6.77 -23.38 -13.38
N ARG A 189 -7.32 -22.17 -13.38
CA ARG A 189 -8.76 -21.91 -13.26
C ARG A 189 -9.15 -20.67 -14.08
N PRO A 190 -9.40 -20.81 -15.37
CA PRO A 190 -9.71 -19.71 -16.29
C PRO A 190 -10.93 -18.86 -15.89
N SER A 191 -11.86 -19.43 -15.09
CA SER A 191 -13.07 -18.75 -14.60
C SER A 191 -12.83 -17.72 -13.51
N VAL A 192 -11.68 -17.74 -12.83
CA VAL A 192 -11.35 -16.74 -11.79
C VAL A 192 -11.18 -15.38 -12.44
N ARG A 193 -11.92 -14.39 -11.93
CA ARG A 193 -11.76 -13.00 -12.37
C ARG A 193 -10.56 -12.36 -11.66
N VAL A 194 -9.68 -11.72 -12.41
CA VAL A 194 -8.50 -11.04 -11.89
C VAL A 194 -8.62 -9.54 -12.15
N ILE A 195 -8.54 -8.75 -11.09
CA ILE A 195 -8.67 -7.30 -11.14
C ILE A 195 -7.41 -6.66 -10.56
N GLY A 196 -6.75 -5.80 -11.35
CA GLY A 196 -5.69 -4.93 -10.87
C GLY A 196 -6.25 -3.66 -10.22
N VAL A 197 -5.53 -3.08 -9.25
CA VAL A 197 -5.88 -1.76 -8.69
C VAL A 197 -4.65 -0.89 -8.68
N GLU A 198 -4.72 0.24 -9.35
CA GLU A 198 -3.68 1.27 -9.43
C GLU A 198 -4.06 2.51 -8.61
N ILE A 199 -3.07 3.33 -8.27
CA ILE A 199 -3.27 4.66 -7.73
C ILE A 199 -3.37 5.69 -8.87
N ASP A 200 -4.24 6.66 -8.77
CA ASP A 200 -4.54 7.65 -9.81
C ASP A 200 -3.31 8.39 -10.34
N SER A 201 -2.35 8.69 -9.45
CA SER A 201 -1.09 9.34 -9.79
C SER A 201 -0.14 8.48 -10.64
N ALA A 202 -0.42 7.16 -10.79
CA ALA A 202 0.42 6.22 -11.53
C ALA A 202 -0.42 5.11 -12.23
N ALA A 203 -1.58 5.46 -12.77
CA ALA A 203 -2.54 4.51 -13.39
C ALA A 203 -2.18 4.17 -14.84
N VAL A 204 -0.96 3.67 -15.05
CA VAL A 204 -0.39 3.44 -16.40
C VAL A 204 -1.04 2.27 -17.13
N TYR A 205 -1.36 1.18 -16.44
CA TYR A 205 -1.99 0.02 -17.07
C TYR A 205 -3.49 0.22 -17.31
N ALA A 206 -4.18 0.97 -16.44
CA ALA A 206 -5.57 1.37 -16.68
C ALA A 206 -5.69 2.25 -17.94
N GLU A 207 -4.80 3.23 -18.10
CA GLU A 207 -4.76 4.06 -19.30
C GLU A 207 -4.33 3.27 -20.54
N SER A 208 -3.39 2.33 -20.41
CA SER A 208 -2.99 1.43 -21.50
C SER A 208 -4.16 0.58 -21.99
N ARG A 209 -4.94 0.03 -21.05
CA ARG A 209 -6.12 -0.76 -21.35
C ARG A 209 -7.20 0.07 -22.07
N LYS A 210 -7.43 1.29 -21.60
CA LYS A 210 -8.36 2.22 -22.24
C LYS A 210 -7.96 2.58 -23.67
N ARG A 211 -6.65 2.68 -23.94
CA ARG A 211 -6.12 2.97 -25.29
C ARG A 211 -5.98 1.72 -26.18
N GLY A 212 -6.05 0.52 -25.60
CA GLY A 212 -5.77 -0.73 -26.31
C GLY A 212 -4.30 -0.91 -26.72
N ALA A 213 -3.38 -0.18 -26.08
CA ALA A 213 -1.94 -0.25 -26.34
C ALA A 213 -1.15 0.26 -25.11
N LEU A 214 0.03 -0.30 -24.89
CA LEU A 214 0.90 0.10 -23.78
C LEU A 214 1.33 1.58 -23.86
N VAL A 215 1.00 2.35 -22.85
CA VAL A 215 1.37 3.76 -22.70
C VAL A 215 2.77 3.85 -22.12
N LYS A 216 3.76 4.17 -22.95
CA LYS A 216 5.17 4.26 -22.54
C LYS A 216 5.52 5.62 -21.91
N ASP A 217 4.82 6.68 -22.32
CA ASP A 217 5.05 8.06 -21.88
C ASP A 217 3.96 8.49 -20.89
N TYR A 218 3.77 7.72 -19.81
CA TYR A 218 2.84 8.12 -18.76
C TYR A 218 3.44 9.26 -17.94
N PRO A 219 2.71 10.37 -17.72
CA PRO A 219 3.23 11.49 -16.95
C PRO A 219 3.65 11.02 -15.54
N ARG A 220 4.77 11.49 -15.02
CA ARG A 220 5.10 11.31 -13.62
C ARG A 220 4.01 12.00 -12.80
N GLY A 221 3.28 11.22 -12.02
CA GLY A 221 2.19 11.73 -11.18
C GLY A 221 2.69 12.58 -10.01
N MET A 222 1.75 13.19 -9.33
CA MET A 222 2.00 13.84 -8.04
C MET A 222 2.47 12.80 -7.02
N PRO A 223 3.23 13.21 -6.00
CA PRO A 223 3.56 12.31 -4.89
C PRO A 223 2.29 11.70 -4.31
N THR A 224 2.33 10.40 -4.00
CA THR A 224 1.23 9.64 -3.41
C THR A 224 1.68 8.93 -2.14
N ILE A 225 0.73 8.65 -1.26
CA ILE A 225 0.96 7.82 -0.06
C ILE A 225 1.23 6.36 -0.41
N ALA A 226 0.76 5.89 -1.57
CA ALA A 226 0.96 4.53 -2.07
C ALA A 226 2.28 4.38 -2.85
N ASP A 227 3.39 4.82 -2.25
CA ASP A 227 4.74 4.86 -2.85
C ASP A 227 5.19 3.51 -3.44
N GLY A 228 4.77 2.39 -2.83
CA GLY A 228 5.10 1.04 -3.29
C GLY A 228 4.51 0.67 -4.65
N ILE A 229 3.49 1.40 -5.14
CA ILE A 229 2.87 1.21 -6.45
C ILE A 229 2.93 2.47 -7.34
N ALA A 230 3.61 3.53 -6.92
CA ALA A 230 3.78 4.76 -7.68
C ALA A 230 4.79 4.57 -8.83
N VAL A 231 4.49 3.68 -9.78
CA VAL A 231 5.36 3.29 -10.89
C VAL A 231 4.76 3.77 -12.20
N SER A 232 5.41 4.75 -12.84
CA SER A 232 4.98 5.32 -14.12
C SER A 232 5.68 4.72 -15.35
N VAL A 233 6.65 3.82 -15.15
CA VAL A 233 7.37 3.14 -16.24
C VAL A 233 6.80 1.73 -16.39
N PRO A 234 6.03 1.45 -17.44
CA PRO A 234 5.44 0.14 -17.64
C PRO A 234 6.46 -0.87 -18.19
N SER A 235 6.18 -2.16 -17.98
CA SER A 235 6.88 -3.28 -18.59
C SER A 235 6.10 -3.85 -19.77
N GLU A 236 6.77 -4.06 -20.90
CA GLU A 236 6.17 -4.75 -22.05
C GLU A 236 5.83 -6.20 -21.69
N LEU A 237 6.73 -6.88 -20.98
CA LEU A 237 6.51 -8.27 -20.54
C LEU A 237 5.28 -8.40 -19.63
N VAL A 238 5.11 -7.46 -18.68
CA VAL A 238 3.93 -7.43 -17.81
C VAL A 238 2.67 -7.17 -18.63
N TRP A 239 2.71 -6.21 -19.57
CA TRP A 239 1.57 -5.88 -20.42
C TRP A 239 1.11 -7.05 -21.26
N GLU A 240 2.03 -7.76 -21.94
CA GLU A 240 1.73 -8.94 -22.75
C GLU A 240 0.99 -10.03 -21.94
N ILE A 241 1.36 -10.21 -20.67
CA ILE A 241 0.70 -11.18 -19.80
C ILE A 241 -0.65 -10.62 -19.32
N ALA A 242 -0.68 -9.37 -18.86
CA ALA A 242 -1.87 -8.76 -18.29
C ALA A 242 -3.00 -8.61 -19.31
N GLU A 243 -2.68 -8.28 -20.58
CA GLU A 243 -3.66 -8.17 -21.65
C GLU A 243 -4.45 -9.49 -21.86
N GLN A 244 -3.81 -10.63 -21.60
CA GLN A 244 -4.41 -11.96 -21.79
C GLN A 244 -5.06 -12.53 -20.52
N THR A 245 -4.65 -12.06 -19.34
CA THR A 245 -4.96 -12.74 -18.08
C THR A 245 -5.67 -11.85 -17.05
N VAL A 246 -5.68 -10.54 -17.23
CA VAL A 246 -6.33 -9.58 -16.32
C VAL A 246 -7.67 -9.14 -16.91
N ASP A 247 -8.73 -9.27 -16.14
CA ASP A 247 -10.08 -8.96 -16.60
C ASP A 247 -10.41 -7.48 -16.51
N ASP A 248 -9.87 -6.76 -15.48
CA ASP A 248 -10.10 -5.34 -15.27
C ASP A 248 -8.95 -4.67 -14.51
N ILE A 249 -8.85 -3.33 -14.63
CA ILE A 249 -7.93 -2.50 -13.83
C ILE A 249 -8.69 -1.30 -13.32
N LEU A 250 -8.81 -1.19 -12.00
CA LEU A 250 -9.49 -0.12 -11.29
C LEU A 250 -8.47 0.92 -10.82
N VAL A 251 -8.94 2.12 -10.55
CA VAL A 251 -8.12 3.24 -10.09
C VAL A 251 -8.75 3.83 -8.82
N VAL A 252 -7.92 4.06 -7.81
CA VAL A 252 -8.31 4.72 -6.55
C VAL A 252 -7.38 5.89 -6.27
N ASP A 253 -7.79 6.80 -5.38
CA ASP A 253 -7.00 7.94 -4.95
C ASP A 253 -6.42 7.77 -3.52
N ASP A 254 -5.63 8.76 -3.09
CA ASP A 254 -5.00 8.76 -1.76
C ASP A 254 -6.00 8.87 -0.61
N ALA A 255 -7.12 9.57 -0.78
CA ALA A 255 -8.14 9.71 0.26
C ALA A 255 -8.85 8.37 0.49
N GLN A 256 -9.31 7.72 -0.57
CA GLN A 256 -9.91 6.38 -0.56
C GLN A 256 -8.96 5.34 0.06
N THR A 257 -7.68 5.42 -0.32
CA THR A 257 -6.64 4.51 0.20
C THR A 257 -6.38 4.74 1.69
N THR A 258 -6.39 6.00 2.15
CA THR A 258 -6.22 6.34 3.58
C THR A 258 -7.38 5.83 4.42
N ALA A 259 -8.62 5.99 3.95
CA ALA A 259 -9.82 5.47 4.60
C ALA A 259 -9.77 3.94 4.71
N ALA A 260 -9.40 3.25 3.63
CA ALA A 260 -9.24 1.80 3.61
C ALA A 260 -8.16 1.32 4.60
N LEU A 261 -7.01 2.00 4.66
CA LEU A 261 -5.92 1.68 5.58
C LEU A 261 -6.37 1.77 7.04
N ALA A 262 -7.05 2.86 7.42
CA ALA A 262 -7.59 3.03 8.76
C ALA A 262 -8.63 1.95 9.10
N TYR A 263 -9.50 1.60 8.15
CA TYR A 263 -10.53 0.57 8.32
C TYR A 263 -9.92 -0.83 8.47
N ILE A 264 -8.90 -1.19 7.68
CA ILE A 264 -8.17 -2.46 7.81
C ILE A 264 -7.56 -2.56 9.21
N LEU A 265 -6.88 -1.53 9.67
CA LEU A 265 -6.26 -1.52 11.00
C LEU A 265 -7.31 -1.68 12.11
N ASP A 266 -8.41 -0.92 12.04
CA ASP A 266 -9.47 -0.97 13.07
C ASP A 266 -10.25 -2.28 13.05
N ARG A 267 -10.56 -2.84 11.89
CA ARG A 267 -11.46 -4.00 11.78
C ARG A 267 -10.76 -5.34 11.60
N SER A 268 -9.68 -5.37 10.83
CA SER A 268 -8.95 -6.63 10.57
C SER A 268 -7.74 -6.80 11.48
N LYS A 269 -7.31 -5.75 12.21
CA LYS A 269 -6.14 -5.75 13.09
C LYS A 269 -4.83 -6.09 12.35
N MET A 270 -4.79 -5.79 11.07
CA MET A 270 -3.62 -5.98 10.21
C MET A 270 -2.94 -4.66 9.94
N MET A 271 -1.61 -4.66 10.05
CA MET A 271 -0.79 -3.52 9.64
C MET A 271 -0.46 -3.67 8.15
N VAL A 272 -0.94 -2.73 7.35
CA VAL A 272 -0.79 -2.70 5.89
C VAL A 272 -0.24 -1.34 5.48
N GLU A 273 0.63 -1.30 4.48
CA GLU A 273 1.05 -0.05 3.86
C GLU A 273 0.00 0.44 2.84
N ALA A 274 0.04 1.72 2.46
CA ALA A 274 -0.95 2.30 1.56
C ALA A 274 -1.03 1.54 0.21
N ALA A 275 0.12 1.15 -0.36
CA ALA A 275 0.16 0.34 -1.58
C ALA A 275 -0.56 -1.02 -1.44
N GLY A 276 -0.60 -1.59 -0.24
CA GLY A 276 -1.31 -2.84 0.04
C GLY A 276 -2.81 -2.65 0.32
N ALA A 277 -3.26 -1.41 0.59
CA ALA A 277 -4.65 -1.11 0.95
C ALA A 277 -5.55 -0.76 -0.25
N VAL A 278 -4.98 -0.46 -1.42
CA VAL A 278 -5.74 0.01 -2.61
C VAL A 278 -6.84 -0.97 -3.07
N GLY A 279 -6.63 -2.28 -2.92
CA GLY A 279 -7.66 -3.27 -3.24
C GLY A 279 -8.88 -3.19 -2.31
N VAL A 280 -8.65 -2.86 -1.03
CA VAL A 280 -9.71 -2.61 -0.06
C VAL A 280 -10.38 -1.27 -0.33
N ALA A 281 -9.63 -0.25 -0.75
CA ALA A 281 -10.21 1.03 -1.19
C ALA A 281 -11.19 0.81 -2.35
N ALA A 282 -10.79 0.07 -3.38
CA ALA A 282 -11.68 -0.26 -4.50
C ALA A 282 -12.93 -1.02 -4.06
N LEU A 283 -12.82 -1.91 -3.05
CA LEU A 283 -13.97 -2.62 -2.50
C LEU A 283 -14.92 -1.67 -1.76
N MET A 284 -14.40 -0.81 -0.88
CA MET A 284 -15.20 0.12 -0.06
C MET A 284 -15.92 1.17 -0.91
N GLU A 285 -15.30 1.60 -2.00
CA GLU A 285 -15.87 2.54 -2.99
C GLU A 285 -16.80 1.87 -4.02
N HIS A 286 -17.11 0.57 -3.84
CA HIS A 286 -17.98 -0.19 -4.74
C HIS A 286 -17.52 -0.18 -6.21
N LEU A 287 -16.19 -0.07 -6.45
CA LEU A 287 -15.64 -0.07 -7.80
C LEU A 287 -15.54 -1.48 -8.40
N ILE A 288 -15.53 -2.53 -7.56
CA ILE A 288 -15.53 -3.91 -8.03
C ILE A 288 -16.90 -4.20 -8.66
N PRO A 289 -16.95 -4.64 -9.93
CA PRO A 289 -18.23 -4.87 -10.61
C PRO A 289 -19.14 -5.84 -9.85
N ASP A 290 -20.45 -5.55 -9.78
CA ASP A 290 -21.45 -6.43 -9.13
C ASP A 290 -21.47 -7.83 -9.75
N ALA A 291 -21.19 -7.94 -11.05
CA ALA A 291 -21.09 -9.21 -11.77
C ALA A 291 -19.79 -9.99 -11.47
N ALA A 292 -18.85 -9.44 -10.71
CA ALA A 292 -17.65 -10.16 -10.29
C ALA A 292 -18.05 -11.29 -9.32
N PRO A 293 -17.65 -12.56 -9.58
CA PRO A 293 -18.12 -13.67 -8.75
C PRO A 293 -17.46 -13.69 -7.36
N ASP A 294 -18.22 -14.13 -6.37
CA ASP A 294 -17.74 -14.44 -5.04
C ASP A 294 -17.14 -15.86 -4.97
N PRO A 295 -16.29 -16.19 -3.98
CA PRO A 295 -15.67 -15.28 -3.00
C PRO A 295 -14.68 -14.28 -3.63
N ILE A 296 -14.62 -13.08 -3.06
CA ILE A 296 -13.62 -12.06 -3.44
C ILE A 296 -12.40 -12.20 -2.52
N CYS A 297 -11.23 -12.39 -3.08
CA CYS A 297 -9.96 -12.34 -2.36
C CYS A 297 -9.21 -11.04 -2.69
N ILE A 298 -8.90 -10.25 -1.67
CA ILE A 298 -8.10 -9.02 -1.81
C ILE A 298 -6.69 -9.27 -1.26
N VAL A 299 -5.68 -8.99 -2.09
CA VAL A 299 -4.28 -9.15 -1.69
C VAL A 299 -3.80 -7.89 -0.96
N LEU A 300 -3.43 -8.05 0.32
CA LEU A 300 -2.75 -7.03 1.12
C LEU A 300 -1.24 -7.18 0.91
N SER A 301 -0.71 -6.54 -0.11
CA SER A 301 0.59 -6.86 -0.73
C SER A 301 1.82 -6.56 0.13
N GLY A 302 1.71 -5.66 1.12
CA GLY A 302 2.81 -5.29 2.02
C GLY A 302 2.35 -4.54 3.26
N GLY A 303 3.20 -4.53 4.29
CA GLY A 303 2.94 -3.91 5.59
C GLY A 303 4.08 -3.01 6.10
N ASN A 304 5.07 -2.68 5.28
CA ASN A 304 6.24 -1.87 5.64
C ASN A 304 5.90 -0.37 5.68
N ILE A 305 4.90 -0.02 6.48
CA ILE A 305 4.41 1.34 6.65
C ILE A 305 5.30 2.11 7.64
N ASP A 306 5.55 3.39 7.35
CA ASP A 306 6.15 4.30 8.31
C ASP A 306 5.15 4.59 9.45
N LEU A 307 5.59 4.40 10.71
CA LEU A 307 4.73 4.57 11.88
C LEU A 307 4.26 6.01 12.09
N MET A 308 5.07 7.01 11.67
CA MET A 308 4.65 8.41 11.74
C MET A 308 3.54 8.70 10.71
N PHE A 309 3.66 8.10 9.53
CA PHE A 309 2.60 8.17 8.52
C PHE A 309 1.35 7.42 8.98
N LEU A 310 1.50 6.21 9.55
CA LEU A 310 0.38 5.44 10.11
C LEU A 310 -0.41 6.26 11.13
N GLY A 311 0.30 6.97 12.03
CA GLY A 311 -0.35 7.85 13.02
C GLY A 311 -1.21 8.95 12.38
N LYS A 312 -0.77 9.53 11.25
CA LYS A 312 -1.55 10.53 10.49
C LYS A 312 -2.75 9.88 9.80
N ALA A 313 -2.57 8.72 9.16
CA ALA A 313 -3.64 7.99 8.49
C ALA A 313 -4.75 7.55 9.46
N VAL A 314 -4.37 7.06 10.65
CA VAL A 314 -5.32 6.70 11.71
C VAL A 314 -6.13 7.92 12.15
N ARG A 315 -5.47 9.06 12.38
CA ARG A 315 -6.17 10.29 12.77
C ARG A 315 -7.16 10.74 11.69
N HIS A 316 -6.75 10.72 10.43
CA HIS A 316 -7.61 11.05 9.31
C HIS A 316 -8.84 10.11 9.22
N GLY A 317 -8.65 8.81 9.35
CA GLY A 317 -9.77 7.85 9.39
C GLY A 317 -10.71 8.04 10.58
N LEU A 318 -10.20 8.50 11.73
CA LEU A 318 -11.04 8.87 12.87
C LEU A 318 -11.85 10.15 12.59
N GLU A 319 -11.28 11.12 11.88
CA GLU A 319 -11.97 12.34 11.44
C GLU A 319 -13.12 11.98 10.48
N GLU A 320 -12.86 11.19 9.44
CA GLU A 320 -13.88 10.78 8.47
C GLU A 320 -14.99 9.95 9.09
N SER A 321 -14.69 9.07 10.04
CA SER A 321 -15.68 8.29 10.77
C SER A 321 -16.43 9.11 11.84
N GLY A 322 -16.10 10.40 12.00
CA GLY A 322 -16.67 11.27 13.02
C GLY A 322 -16.33 10.87 14.45
N ARG A 323 -15.28 10.07 14.66
CA ARG A 323 -14.80 9.69 16.00
C ARG A 323 -13.76 10.65 16.57
N PHE A 324 -13.28 11.56 15.75
CA PHE A 324 -12.44 12.68 16.11
C PHE A 324 -12.91 13.91 15.35
N ALA A 325 -13.06 15.03 16.04
CA ALA A 325 -13.43 16.30 15.44
C ALA A 325 -12.56 17.43 15.99
N ARG A 326 -12.32 18.42 15.15
CA ARG A 326 -11.63 19.66 15.53
C ARG A 326 -12.57 20.83 15.37
N TYR A 327 -12.65 21.67 16.38
CA TYR A 327 -13.46 22.85 16.41
C TYR A 327 -12.60 24.07 16.69
N THR A 328 -12.81 25.14 15.93
CA THR A 328 -12.19 26.45 16.17
C THR A 328 -13.31 27.42 16.55
N VAL A 329 -13.15 28.12 17.65
CA VAL A 329 -14.09 29.12 18.14
C VAL A 329 -13.36 30.40 18.52
N LEU A 330 -14.03 31.56 18.33
CA LEU A 330 -13.58 32.87 18.77
C LEU A 330 -14.44 33.31 19.96
N VAL A 331 -13.79 33.74 21.02
CA VAL A 331 -14.46 34.22 22.23
C VAL A 331 -13.74 35.49 22.75
N PRO A 332 -14.45 36.38 23.47
CA PRO A 332 -13.79 37.50 24.15
C PRO A 332 -12.69 37.03 25.09
N ASP A 333 -11.54 37.74 25.13
CA ASP A 333 -10.43 37.45 26.07
C ASP A 333 -10.80 37.86 27.51
N GLN A 334 -11.69 37.07 28.11
CA GLN A 334 -12.17 37.30 29.46
C GLN A 334 -12.17 35.99 30.27
N PRO A 335 -11.94 36.09 31.61
CA PRO A 335 -12.01 34.92 32.48
C PRO A 335 -13.36 34.20 32.38
N GLY A 336 -13.34 32.88 32.23
CA GLY A 336 -14.53 32.03 32.17
C GLY A 336 -14.94 31.60 30.75
N ASN A 337 -14.61 32.32 29.67
CA ASN A 337 -15.04 32.00 28.34
C ASN A 337 -14.51 30.64 27.83
N LEU A 338 -13.24 30.34 28.03
CA LEU A 338 -12.70 28.99 27.74
C LEU A 338 -13.45 27.91 28.53
N ALA A 339 -13.72 28.13 29.81
CA ALA A 339 -14.42 27.16 30.67
C ALA A 339 -15.86 26.92 30.13
N SER A 340 -16.55 27.97 29.70
CA SER A 340 -17.90 27.88 29.12
C SER A 340 -17.91 27.04 27.83
N VAL A 341 -16.96 27.24 26.93
CA VAL A 341 -16.81 26.44 25.70
C VAL A 341 -16.59 24.95 26.02
N LEU A 342 -15.68 24.66 26.97
CA LEU A 342 -15.42 23.28 27.38
C LEU A 342 -16.63 22.62 28.05
N GLN A 343 -17.42 23.39 28.84
CA GLN A 343 -18.67 22.89 29.43
C GLN A 343 -19.73 22.56 28.39
N LEU A 344 -19.84 23.32 27.30
CA LEU A 344 -20.75 23.02 26.18
C LEU A 344 -20.39 21.68 25.52
N ILE A 345 -19.10 21.46 25.24
CA ILE A 345 -18.62 20.19 24.66
C ILE A 345 -18.88 19.01 25.61
N ALA A 346 -18.60 19.20 26.91
CA ALA A 346 -18.83 18.18 27.92
C ALA A 346 -20.32 17.88 28.09
N GLY A 347 -21.21 18.90 27.96
CA GLY A 347 -22.66 18.76 27.99
C GLY A 347 -23.21 17.89 26.86
N GLU A 348 -22.59 17.92 25.68
CA GLU A 348 -22.89 17.02 24.57
C GLU A 348 -22.27 15.62 24.75
N GLY A 349 -21.37 15.41 25.72
CA GLY A 349 -20.67 14.16 25.97
C GLY A 349 -19.40 14.00 25.14
N GLY A 350 -18.83 15.08 24.58
CA GLY A 350 -17.53 15.08 23.90
C GLY A 350 -16.38 14.98 24.91
N ASN A 351 -15.39 14.12 24.62
CA ASN A 351 -14.18 14.00 25.40
C ASN A 351 -13.09 14.90 24.80
N VAL A 352 -12.71 15.96 25.53
CA VAL A 352 -11.68 16.91 25.07
C VAL A 352 -10.29 16.29 25.18
N LEU A 353 -9.59 16.18 24.04
CA LEU A 353 -8.26 15.60 23.94
C LEU A 353 -7.15 16.67 24.02
N GLN A 354 -7.39 17.82 23.37
CA GLN A 354 -6.42 18.91 23.29
C GLN A 354 -7.13 20.25 23.20
N VAL A 355 -6.54 21.27 23.80
CA VAL A 355 -6.98 22.66 23.70
C VAL A 355 -5.78 23.52 23.38
N GLU A 356 -5.85 24.30 22.32
CA GLU A 356 -4.89 25.34 21.98
C GLU A 356 -5.57 26.70 22.11
N HIS A 357 -4.93 27.63 22.80
CA HIS A 357 -5.50 28.93 23.14
C HIS A 357 -4.61 30.04 22.58
N HIS A 358 -5.01 30.62 21.48
CA HIS A 358 -4.26 31.63 20.74
C HIS A 358 -4.80 33.02 21.06
N ARG A 359 -4.01 33.84 21.74
CA ARG A 359 -4.35 35.24 22.05
C ARG A 359 -3.89 36.23 21.00
N GLU A 360 -2.95 35.81 20.16
CA GLU A 360 -2.38 36.60 19.09
C GLU A 360 -2.25 35.73 17.87
N GLY A 361 -2.62 36.25 16.70
CA GLY A 361 -2.55 35.52 15.43
C GLY A 361 -3.12 36.32 14.28
N PHE A 362 -2.82 35.88 13.05
CA PHE A 362 -3.34 36.50 11.86
C PHE A 362 -4.86 36.21 11.77
N GLY A 363 -5.70 37.24 11.83
CA GLY A 363 -7.14 37.11 11.74
C GLY A 363 -7.89 37.05 13.08
N ILE A 364 -7.19 37.09 14.23
CA ILE A 364 -7.84 37.19 15.55
C ILE A 364 -8.18 38.67 15.82
N PRO A 365 -9.47 39.03 16.04
CA PRO A 365 -9.86 40.40 16.33
C PRO A 365 -9.32 40.88 17.68
N PHE A 366 -9.09 42.20 17.79
CA PHE A 366 -8.60 42.76 19.03
C PHE A 366 -9.61 42.57 20.18
N GLY A 367 -9.15 41.99 21.30
CA GLY A 367 -9.98 41.68 22.46
C GLY A 367 -10.67 40.33 22.41
N GLU A 368 -10.38 39.52 21.39
CA GLU A 368 -10.83 38.13 21.25
C GLU A 368 -9.65 37.16 21.32
N VAL A 369 -9.95 35.90 21.52
CA VAL A 369 -9.00 34.76 21.47
C VAL A 369 -9.60 33.64 20.65
N GLU A 370 -8.73 32.97 19.90
CA GLU A 370 -9.07 31.77 19.18
C GLU A 370 -8.76 30.54 20.05
N ILE A 371 -9.72 29.63 20.14
CA ILE A 371 -9.56 28.37 20.84
C ILE A 371 -9.76 27.24 19.82
N GLU A 372 -8.70 26.45 19.59
CA GLU A 372 -8.77 25.23 18.82
C GLU A 372 -8.91 24.04 19.78
N ILE A 373 -9.95 23.20 19.55
CA ILE A 373 -10.28 22.11 20.46
C ILE A 373 -10.40 20.82 19.66
N SER A 374 -9.57 19.84 20.01
CA SER A 374 -9.68 18.47 19.49
C SER A 374 -10.52 17.63 20.43
N VAL A 375 -11.54 16.96 19.90
CA VAL A 375 -12.56 16.25 20.66
C VAL A 375 -12.71 14.83 20.14
N GLU A 376 -12.70 13.84 21.01
CA GLU A 376 -13.15 12.49 20.71
C GLU A 376 -14.69 12.47 20.72
N THR A 377 -15.28 11.92 19.68
CA THR A 377 -16.71 11.86 19.44
C THR A 377 -17.12 10.41 19.12
N LYS A 378 -18.42 10.11 19.16
CA LYS A 378 -18.91 8.73 18.93
C LYS A 378 -19.02 8.41 17.44
N ASP A 379 -19.51 9.37 16.67
CA ASP A 379 -19.85 9.27 15.26
C ASP A 379 -20.02 10.67 14.65
N THR A 380 -20.34 10.73 13.37
CA THR A 380 -20.58 11.97 12.62
C THR A 380 -21.73 12.79 13.16
N ASP A 381 -22.82 12.14 13.64
CA ASP A 381 -23.98 12.84 14.21
C ASP A 381 -23.62 13.49 15.54
N HIS A 382 -22.83 12.83 16.38
CA HIS A 382 -22.34 13.39 17.62
C HIS A 382 -21.42 14.60 17.37
N ALA A 383 -20.49 14.47 16.41
CA ALA A 383 -19.62 15.58 15.99
C ALA A 383 -20.44 16.77 15.45
N ALA A 384 -21.51 16.50 14.69
CA ALA A 384 -22.41 17.55 14.18
C ALA A 384 -23.18 18.26 15.30
N ARG A 385 -23.67 17.56 16.33
CA ARG A 385 -24.35 18.19 17.49
C ARG A 385 -23.40 19.13 18.23
N ILE A 386 -22.19 18.71 18.54
CA ILE A 386 -21.18 19.58 19.17
C ILE A 386 -20.91 20.81 18.29
N ARG A 387 -20.80 20.62 16.97
CA ARG A 387 -20.62 21.72 16.03
C ARG A 387 -21.75 22.74 16.11
N THR A 388 -23.00 22.29 16.14
CA THR A 388 -24.18 23.15 16.26
C THR A 388 -24.19 23.89 17.60
N THR A 389 -23.84 23.23 18.70
CA THR A 389 -23.75 23.85 20.03
C THR A 389 -22.68 24.95 20.11
N LEU A 390 -21.59 24.81 19.30
CA LEU A 390 -20.51 25.79 19.23
C LEU A 390 -20.73 26.88 18.16
N GLU A 391 -21.77 26.78 17.31
CA GLU A 391 -22.03 27.75 16.23
C GLU A 391 -22.05 29.22 16.70
N PRO A 392 -22.63 29.58 17.87
CA PRO A 392 -22.62 30.97 18.33
C PRO A 392 -21.23 31.57 18.56
N TYR A 393 -20.20 30.75 18.65
CA TYR A 393 -18.80 31.13 18.89
C TYR A 393 -17.90 30.97 17.65
N ARG A 394 -18.48 30.66 16.47
CA ARG A 394 -17.75 30.51 15.22
C ARG A 394 -17.84 31.79 14.38
N HIS A 395 -16.74 32.09 13.73
CA HIS A 395 -16.69 33.10 12.65
C HIS A 395 -16.32 32.48 11.33
#